data_3d23f9242996724edf8579ab2219e873
#
_entry.id   3d23f9242996724edf8579ab2219e873
#
_cell.length_a   1.000
_cell.length_b   1.000
_cell.length_c   1.000
_cell.angle_alpha   90.00
_cell.angle_beta   90.00
_cell.angle_gamma   90.00
#
_symmetry.space_group_name_H-M   'P 1'
#
loop_
_entity.id
_entity.type
_entity.pdbx_description
1 polymer ?
#
loop_
_entity_poly.entity_id
_entity_poly.type
_entity_poly.pdbx_seq_one_letter_code
_entity_poly.pdbx_strand_id
1 'polypeptide(L)'
;WPDGLYTAPTDEALKFDIEKTREFGFNMIRKHIKVEPSRWFYYCDQLGIMVWQDMPCFAAGGNVWGRSDYDQGTDFPATTAAKLNYYKEWGEIMDQLAKFQCIVMWVPFNEAWGQFDTREVVEFTRSKDATRLINMSSGGSWVADCGDVLDNHNYPFPAMFQWDPKMINVVGEYGGIGLPLEGHLWQPDRNWGYVQYKNSDDVFNEYANFA
;
A
#
# COMPACT_ATOMS: atom_id res chain seq x y z
N TRP A 1 14.52 -4.20 -5.66
CA TRP A 1 15.44 -3.67 -6.65
C TRP A 1 16.05 -4.81 -7.46
N PRO A 2 16.12 -4.70 -8.82
CA PRO A 2 16.56 -5.81 -9.66
C PRO A 2 17.95 -6.36 -9.29
N ASP A 3 18.90 -5.49 -9.02
CA ASP A 3 20.27 -5.90 -8.76
C ASP A 3 20.65 -6.03 -7.29
N GLY A 4 19.83 -5.51 -6.39
CA GLY A 4 20.14 -5.38 -4.96
C GLY A 4 19.08 -5.95 -4.03
N LEU A 5 18.06 -6.64 -4.54
CA LEU A 5 16.90 -7.13 -3.78
C LEU A 5 16.23 -6.01 -2.97
N TYR A 6 16.61 -5.85 -1.71
CA TYR A 6 16.10 -4.81 -0.82
C TYR A 6 16.95 -3.53 -0.80
N THR A 7 18.06 -3.50 -1.52
CA THR A 7 18.99 -2.37 -1.53
C THR A 7 18.98 -1.68 -2.89
N ALA A 8 18.69 -0.38 -2.92
CA ALA A 8 18.84 0.43 -4.12
C ALA A 8 20.32 0.53 -4.52
N PRO A 9 20.67 0.41 -5.80
CA PRO A 9 22.05 0.45 -6.25
C PRO A 9 22.68 1.83 -6.06
N THR A 10 21.94 2.91 -6.26
CA THR A 10 22.42 4.29 -6.14
C THR A 10 21.32 5.24 -5.65
N ASP A 11 21.72 6.46 -5.28
CA ASP A 11 20.77 7.54 -4.95
C ASP A 11 19.94 7.99 -6.16
N GLU A 12 20.53 7.95 -7.34
CA GLU A 12 19.82 8.24 -8.60
C GLU A 12 18.71 7.23 -8.85
N ALA A 13 18.92 5.95 -8.55
CA ALA A 13 17.88 4.92 -8.63
C ALA A 13 16.73 5.19 -7.63
N LEU A 14 17.03 5.66 -6.42
CA LEU A 14 15.99 6.05 -5.45
C LEU A 14 15.17 7.24 -5.93
N LYS A 15 15.81 8.23 -6.56
CA LYS A 15 15.13 9.41 -7.10
C LYS A 15 14.31 9.11 -8.34
N PHE A 16 14.81 8.22 -9.19
CA PHE A 16 14.22 7.93 -10.51
C PHE A 16 12.72 7.60 -10.42
N ASP A 17 12.32 6.71 -9.50
CA ASP A 17 10.91 6.34 -9.33
C ASP A 17 10.05 7.53 -8.90
N ILE A 18 10.58 8.39 -8.03
CA ILE A 18 9.88 9.57 -7.52
C ILE A 18 9.74 10.61 -8.63
N GLU A 19 10.81 10.86 -9.37
CA GLU A 19 10.83 11.82 -10.49
C GLU A 19 9.90 11.36 -11.61
N LYS A 20 9.89 10.06 -11.95
CA LYS A 20 8.99 9.49 -12.96
C LYS A 20 7.52 9.53 -12.52
N THR A 21 7.23 9.24 -11.26
CA THR A 21 5.88 9.39 -10.71
C THR A 21 5.38 10.82 -10.90
N ARG A 22 6.21 11.81 -10.60
CA ARG A 22 5.88 13.22 -10.78
C ARG A 22 5.76 13.62 -12.25
N GLU A 23 6.66 13.14 -13.11
CA GLU A 23 6.64 13.38 -14.56
C GLU A 23 5.34 12.86 -15.20
N PHE A 24 4.81 11.74 -14.73
CA PHE A 24 3.53 11.19 -15.16
C PHE A 24 2.30 11.93 -14.58
N GLY A 25 2.51 12.95 -13.77
CA GLY A 25 1.43 13.78 -13.22
C GLY A 25 0.87 13.28 -11.88
N PHE A 26 1.43 12.25 -11.30
CA PHE A 26 1.03 11.78 -9.97
C PHE A 26 1.65 12.64 -8.88
N ASN A 27 0.94 12.76 -7.76
CA ASN A 27 1.38 13.54 -6.60
C ASN A 27 1.61 12.70 -5.34
N MET A 28 1.41 11.38 -5.45
CA MET A 28 1.50 10.46 -4.32
C MET A 28 2.08 9.11 -4.76
N ILE A 29 2.78 8.45 -3.81
CA ILE A 29 3.22 7.06 -3.91
C ILE A 29 2.76 6.31 -2.67
N ARG A 30 2.13 5.15 -2.83
CA ARG A 30 1.94 4.21 -1.74
C ARG A 30 3.12 3.23 -1.68
N LYS A 31 3.73 3.14 -0.51
CA LYS A 31 4.74 2.11 -0.22
C LYS A 31 4.04 0.86 0.27
N HIS A 32 3.56 0.09 -0.72
CA HIS A 32 2.79 -1.12 -0.52
C HIS A 32 3.62 -2.19 0.17
N ILE A 33 3.23 -2.52 1.41
CA ILE A 33 3.83 -3.58 2.26
C ILE A 33 5.37 -3.57 2.31
N LYS A 34 5.98 -2.40 2.13
CA LYS A 34 7.43 -2.23 2.06
C LYS A 34 7.87 -0.94 2.76
N VAL A 35 9.04 -0.97 3.36
CA VAL A 35 9.72 0.21 3.92
C VAL A 35 10.97 0.50 3.10
N GLU A 36 11.10 1.74 2.64
CA GLU A 36 12.29 2.20 1.94
C GLU A 36 13.34 2.77 2.92
N PRO A 37 14.61 2.89 2.50
CA PRO A 37 15.60 3.59 3.30
C PRO A 37 15.22 5.07 3.48
N SER A 38 15.62 5.67 4.60
CA SER A 38 15.30 7.07 4.95
C SER A 38 15.61 8.08 3.85
N ARG A 39 16.63 7.83 3.02
CA ARG A 39 16.98 8.69 1.88
C ARG A 39 15.88 8.79 0.84
N TRP A 40 15.10 7.73 0.61
CA TRP A 40 13.98 7.77 -0.31
C TRP A 40 12.90 8.76 0.16
N PHE A 41 12.54 8.72 1.45
CA PHE A 41 11.56 9.66 2.03
C PHE A 41 12.08 11.11 2.01
N TYR A 42 13.37 11.31 2.23
CA TYR A 42 14.01 12.61 2.08
C TYR A 42 13.82 13.18 0.66
N TYR A 43 13.96 12.35 -0.36
CA TYR A 43 13.71 12.78 -1.74
C TYR A 43 12.23 13.03 -2.02
N CYS A 44 11.32 12.28 -1.41
CA CYS A 44 9.88 12.59 -1.47
C CYS A 44 9.58 13.96 -0.85
N ASP A 45 10.15 14.27 0.31
CA ASP A 45 10.02 15.60 0.93
C ASP A 45 10.52 16.70 0.00
N GLN A 46 11.71 16.53 -0.59
CA GLN A 46 12.29 17.54 -1.49
C GLN A 46 11.50 17.73 -2.79
N LEU A 47 10.98 16.66 -3.34
CA LEU A 47 10.27 16.68 -4.63
C LEU A 47 8.76 16.93 -4.48
N GLY A 48 8.25 16.99 -3.26
CA GLY A 48 6.83 17.28 -2.97
C GLY A 48 5.89 16.13 -3.34
N ILE A 49 6.32 14.88 -3.17
CA ILE A 49 5.49 13.68 -3.38
C ILE A 49 4.98 13.17 -2.05
N MET A 50 3.66 13.05 -1.90
CA MET A 50 3.04 12.46 -0.72
C MET A 50 3.25 10.95 -0.67
N VAL A 51 3.25 10.41 0.54
CA VAL A 51 3.48 8.97 0.75
C VAL A 51 2.41 8.38 1.66
N TRP A 52 1.84 7.26 1.25
CA TRP A 52 1.17 6.32 2.13
C TRP A 52 2.16 5.24 2.51
N GLN A 53 2.36 5.04 3.81
CA GLN A 53 3.32 4.06 4.32
C GLN A 53 2.62 2.88 4.96
N ASP A 54 2.78 1.71 4.35
CA ASP A 54 2.27 0.46 4.89
C ASP A 54 3.24 -0.14 5.92
N MET A 55 2.68 -0.85 6.89
CA MET A 55 3.41 -1.90 7.60
C MET A 55 3.59 -3.10 6.63
N PRO A 56 4.77 -3.71 6.53
CA PRO A 56 4.94 -4.98 5.83
C PRO A 56 3.96 -6.03 6.34
N CYS A 57 3.40 -6.84 5.44
CA CYS A 57 2.43 -7.86 5.82
C CYS A 57 3.04 -8.85 6.81
N PHE A 58 2.31 -9.08 7.89
CA PHE A 58 2.72 -9.97 8.96
C PHE A 58 2.72 -11.44 8.55
N ALA A 59 1.76 -11.83 7.71
CA ALA A 59 1.65 -13.20 7.20
C ALA A 59 1.13 -13.20 5.78
N ALA A 60 1.63 -14.14 4.98
CA ALA A 60 1.12 -14.46 3.66
C ALA A 60 0.47 -15.84 3.71
N GLY A 61 -0.79 -15.93 3.29
CA GLY A 61 -1.56 -17.18 3.28
C GLY A 61 -2.26 -17.48 4.63
N GLY A 62 -3.25 -18.37 4.59
CA GLY A 62 -4.09 -18.67 5.75
C GLY A 62 -5.03 -17.51 6.17
N ASN A 63 -5.05 -16.48 5.40
CA ASN A 63 -5.85 -15.29 5.65
C ASN A 63 -7.30 -15.55 5.33
N VAL A 64 -8.17 -14.94 6.08
CA VAL A 64 -9.58 -14.88 5.73
C VAL A 64 -9.73 -13.79 4.68
N TRP A 65 -9.59 -14.18 3.42
CA TRP A 65 -9.81 -13.29 2.30
C TRP A 65 -11.24 -12.82 2.18
N GLY A 66 -11.36 -11.64 1.65
CA GLY A 66 -12.56 -11.28 0.92
C GLY A 66 -13.75 -10.98 1.77
N ARG A 67 -13.56 -10.33 2.87
CA ARG A 67 -14.68 -9.67 3.46
C ARG A 67 -14.77 -8.25 2.94
N SER A 68 -15.63 -8.12 1.95
CA SER A 68 -16.15 -6.84 1.51
C SER A 68 -17.20 -6.27 2.49
N ASP A 69 -17.61 -7.06 3.47
CA ASP A 69 -18.64 -6.66 4.40
C ASP A 69 -18.04 -5.90 5.56
N TYR A 70 -18.53 -4.70 5.74
CA TYR A 70 -18.14 -3.82 6.81
C TYR A 70 -18.35 -4.48 8.17
N ASP A 71 -17.33 -4.42 9.04
CA ASP A 71 -17.34 -4.95 10.40
C ASP A 71 -17.59 -6.47 10.55
N GLN A 72 -17.33 -7.25 9.51
CA GLN A 72 -17.51 -8.71 9.53
C GLN A 72 -16.22 -9.52 9.34
N GLY A 73 -15.08 -8.86 9.46
CA GLY A 73 -13.77 -9.50 9.35
C GLY A 73 -13.51 -10.50 10.47
N THR A 74 -12.74 -11.53 10.16
CA THR A 74 -12.20 -12.46 11.14
C THR A 74 -10.70 -12.21 11.25
N ASP A 75 -10.22 -12.05 12.47
CA ASP A 75 -8.81 -11.86 12.74
C ASP A 75 -7.97 -13.06 12.30
N PHE A 76 -6.77 -12.77 11.82
CA PHE A 76 -5.75 -13.78 11.65
C PHE A 76 -5.35 -14.35 13.02
N PRO A 77 -5.23 -15.68 13.18
CA PRO A 77 -4.92 -16.30 14.47
C PRO A 77 -3.43 -16.14 14.84
N ALA A 78 -3.02 -14.90 15.05
CA ALA A 78 -1.67 -14.57 15.44
C ALA A 78 -1.35 -15.00 16.87
N THR A 79 -0.15 -15.58 17.07
CA THR A 79 0.33 -15.87 18.44
C THR A 79 0.66 -14.57 19.18
N THR A 80 0.63 -14.62 20.51
CA THR A 80 1.00 -13.46 21.35
C THR A 80 2.41 -12.94 20.99
N ALA A 81 3.37 -13.84 20.80
CA ALA A 81 4.72 -13.46 20.44
C ALA A 81 4.79 -12.71 19.09
N ALA A 82 4.01 -13.16 18.11
CA ALA A 82 3.94 -12.53 16.81
C ALA A 82 3.28 -11.14 16.87
N LYS A 83 2.18 -10.99 17.62
CA LYS A 83 1.54 -9.70 17.88
C LYS A 83 2.51 -8.71 18.56
N LEU A 84 3.22 -9.14 19.58
CA LEU A 84 4.22 -8.31 20.25
C LEU A 84 5.35 -7.86 19.32
N ASN A 85 5.82 -8.77 18.45
CA ASN A 85 6.83 -8.42 17.45
C ASN A 85 6.29 -7.42 16.42
N TYR A 86 5.05 -7.58 15.97
CA TYR A 86 4.39 -6.64 15.07
C TYR A 86 4.32 -5.23 15.68
N TYR A 87 3.85 -5.09 16.92
CA TYR A 87 3.79 -3.78 17.59
C TYR A 87 5.17 -3.15 17.75
N LYS A 88 6.18 -3.97 18.07
CA LYS A 88 7.57 -3.51 18.15
C LYS A 88 8.05 -2.95 16.81
N GLU A 89 7.96 -3.76 15.75
CA GLU A 89 8.46 -3.37 14.42
C GLU A 89 7.68 -2.18 13.85
N TRP A 90 6.35 -2.18 13.97
CA TRP A 90 5.53 -1.07 13.52
C TRP A 90 5.87 0.24 14.27
N GLY A 91 6.04 0.15 15.58
CA GLY A 91 6.48 1.29 16.39
C GLY A 91 7.85 1.82 15.98
N GLU A 92 8.82 0.94 15.73
CA GLU A 92 10.17 1.31 15.28
C GLU A 92 10.15 1.95 13.88
N ILE A 93 9.34 1.44 12.94
CA ILE A 93 9.14 2.04 11.62
C ILE A 93 8.59 3.45 11.74
N MET A 94 7.53 3.63 12.54
CA MET A 94 6.93 4.94 12.75
C MET A 94 7.91 5.91 13.41
N ASP A 95 8.62 5.50 14.46
CA ASP A 95 9.61 6.33 15.16
C ASP A 95 10.76 6.78 14.22
N GLN A 96 11.19 5.89 13.32
CA GLN A 96 12.21 6.20 12.33
C GLN A 96 11.72 7.20 11.27
N LEU A 97 10.47 7.06 10.84
CA LEU A 97 9.94 7.75 9.67
C LEU A 97 9.09 9.00 10.00
N ALA A 98 8.65 9.18 11.24
CA ALA A 98 7.77 10.29 11.65
C ALA A 98 8.30 11.70 11.30
N LYS A 99 9.62 11.84 11.16
CA LYS A 99 10.29 13.09 10.79
C LYS A 99 10.05 13.54 9.33
N PHE A 100 9.62 12.63 8.45
CA PHE A 100 9.40 12.93 7.04
C PHE A 100 7.99 13.45 6.80
N GLN A 101 7.89 14.68 6.27
CA GLN A 101 6.61 15.37 6.07
C GLN A 101 5.81 14.79 4.89
N CYS A 102 6.48 14.14 3.95
CA CYS A 102 5.84 13.48 2.81
C CYS A 102 4.87 12.37 3.23
N ILE A 103 5.10 11.71 4.36
CA ILE A 103 4.17 10.69 4.85
C ILE A 103 2.90 11.38 5.35
N VAL A 104 1.79 11.10 4.70
CA VAL A 104 0.48 11.69 5.02
C VAL A 104 -0.49 10.67 5.62
N MET A 105 -0.16 9.38 5.52
CA MET A 105 -1.02 8.29 5.97
C MET A 105 -0.21 7.07 6.40
N TRP A 106 -0.64 6.46 7.50
CA TRP A 106 -0.17 5.16 7.98
C TRP A 106 -1.17 4.08 7.61
N VAL A 107 -0.68 2.93 7.13
CA VAL A 107 -1.49 1.80 6.70
C VAL A 107 -1.04 0.52 7.42
N PRO A 108 -1.61 0.20 8.59
CA PRO A 108 -1.17 -0.95 9.37
C PRO A 108 -1.44 -2.31 8.72
N PHE A 109 -2.51 -2.44 7.91
CA PHE A 109 -2.85 -3.70 7.25
C PHE A 109 -3.20 -3.52 5.78
N ASN A 110 -2.89 -4.55 4.98
CA ASN A 110 -3.28 -4.67 3.58
C ASN A 110 -4.09 -5.95 3.35
N GLU A 111 -5.29 -5.81 2.79
CA GLU A 111 -6.13 -6.92 2.28
C GLU A 111 -6.29 -8.10 3.26
N ALA A 112 -6.45 -7.84 4.55
CA ALA A 112 -6.55 -8.85 5.60
C ALA A 112 -5.32 -9.76 5.79
N TRP A 113 -4.20 -9.49 5.12
CA TRP A 113 -3.01 -10.32 5.20
C TRP A 113 -2.32 -10.20 6.56
N GLY A 114 -2.62 -11.16 7.43
CA GLY A 114 -2.15 -11.16 8.82
C GLY A 114 -2.85 -10.15 9.72
N GLN A 115 -4.00 -9.62 9.32
CA GLN A 115 -4.77 -8.64 10.08
C GLN A 115 -5.31 -9.24 11.37
N PHE A 116 -5.10 -8.54 12.47
CA PHE A 116 -5.53 -8.93 13.81
C PHE A 116 -5.79 -7.70 14.68
N ASP A 117 -6.67 -7.80 15.65
CA ASP A 117 -6.96 -6.76 16.65
C ASP A 117 -6.96 -5.34 16.03
N THR A 118 -7.66 -5.16 14.92
CA THR A 118 -7.52 -3.96 14.04
C THR A 118 -7.71 -2.66 14.81
N ARG A 119 -8.71 -2.61 15.70
CA ARG A 119 -8.98 -1.41 16.50
C ARG A 119 -7.82 -1.07 17.41
N GLU A 120 -7.28 -2.03 18.12
CA GLU A 120 -6.15 -1.86 19.02
C GLU A 120 -4.88 -1.44 18.26
N VAL A 121 -4.66 -1.98 17.07
CA VAL A 121 -3.53 -1.59 16.22
C VAL A 121 -3.70 -0.16 15.70
N VAL A 122 -4.91 0.25 15.32
CA VAL A 122 -5.20 1.64 14.92
C VAL A 122 -5.01 2.60 16.09
N GLU A 123 -5.48 2.25 17.30
CA GLU A 123 -5.28 3.05 18.50
C GLU A 123 -3.79 3.17 18.85
N PHE A 124 -3.04 2.09 18.75
CA PHE A 124 -1.57 2.11 18.89
C PHE A 124 -0.93 3.05 17.87
N THR A 125 -1.30 2.93 16.59
CA THR A 125 -0.79 3.79 15.52
C THR A 125 -1.08 5.26 15.82
N ARG A 126 -2.31 5.57 16.24
CA ARG A 126 -2.72 6.94 16.62
C ARG A 126 -1.98 7.44 17.87
N SER A 127 -1.68 6.57 18.81
CA SER A 127 -0.90 6.94 20.00
C SER A 127 0.55 7.33 19.67
N LYS A 128 1.09 6.74 18.59
CA LYS A 128 2.43 7.04 18.07
C LYS A 128 2.43 8.32 17.25
N ASP A 129 1.40 8.52 16.44
CA ASP A 129 1.28 9.69 15.59
C ASP A 129 -0.20 10.08 15.38
N ALA A 130 -0.62 11.12 16.08
CA ALA A 130 -1.97 11.67 15.98
C ALA A 130 -2.12 12.72 14.84
N THR A 131 -1.07 12.99 14.08
CA THR A 131 -1.06 14.07 13.09
C THR A 131 -1.36 13.60 11.67
N ARG A 132 -1.25 12.30 11.41
CA ARG A 132 -1.46 11.68 10.09
C ARG A 132 -2.71 10.85 10.04
N LEU A 133 -3.25 10.68 8.85
CA LEU A 133 -4.38 9.79 8.61
C LEU A 133 -3.99 8.33 8.84
N ILE A 134 -4.99 7.51 9.17
CA ILE A 134 -4.82 6.06 9.32
C ILE A 134 -5.83 5.36 8.42
N ASN A 135 -5.34 4.60 7.44
CA ASN A 135 -6.10 3.64 6.68
C ASN A 135 -6.01 2.29 7.41
N MET A 136 -7.04 1.93 8.14
CA MET A 136 -7.05 0.79 9.07
C MET A 136 -6.66 -0.54 8.40
N SER A 137 -7.16 -0.74 7.19
CA SER A 137 -6.88 -1.90 6.34
C SER A 137 -7.20 -1.54 4.90
N SER A 138 -6.18 -1.46 4.07
CA SER A 138 -6.33 -1.15 2.67
C SER A 138 -6.93 -2.34 1.94
N GLY A 139 -8.09 -2.17 1.30
CA GLY A 139 -8.70 -3.14 0.42
C GLY A 139 -9.62 -4.19 1.02
N GLY A 140 -10.08 -4.04 2.25
CA GLY A 140 -11.05 -4.96 2.82
C GLY A 140 -10.88 -5.23 4.32
N SER A 141 -11.75 -6.10 4.87
CA SER A 141 -11.80 -6.42 6.30
C SER A 141 -11.86 -5.18 7.21
N TRP A 142 -12.69 -4.24 6.79
CA TRP A 142 -12.87 -2.97 7.52
C TRP A 142 -13.60 -3.16 8.85
N VAL A 143 -13.29 -2.30 9.79
CA VAL A 143 -13.91 -2.25 11.12
C VAL A 143 -14.64 -0.92 11.28
N ALA A 144 -15.89 -0.96 11.70
CA ALA A 144 -16.71 0.23 11.85
C ALA A 144 -16.11 1.21 12.88
N ASP A 145 -16.27 2.52 12.62
CA ASP A 145 -15.76 3.60 13.46
C ASP A 145 -14.27 3.41 13.87
N CYS A 146 -13.44 2.98 12.93
CA CYS A 146 -12.03 2.67 13.13
C CYS A 146 -11.16 3.30 12.03
N GLY A 147 -10.11 4.04 12.39
CA GLY A 147 -9.28 4.77 11.45
C GLY A 147 -9.99 5.97 10.82
N ASP A 148 -9.45 6.45 9.71
CA ASP A 148 -9.94 7.64 9.00
C ASP A 148 -10.41 7.33 7.58
N VAL A 149 -9.95 6.21 7.02
CA VAL A 149 -10.12 5.86 5.60
C VAL A 149 -10.77 4.51 5.44
N LEU A 150 -11.75 4.46 4.55
CA LEU A 150 -12.35 3.24 4.01
C LEU A 150 -11.85 3.07 2.58
N ASP A 151 -11.03 2.05 2.37
CA ASP A 151 -10.27 1.84 1.15
C ASP A 151 -10.77 0.62 0.40
N ASN A 152 -11.21 0.83 -0.85
CA ASN A 152 -11.69 -0.21 -1.74
C ASN A 152 -10.60 -0.63 -2.71
N HIS A 153 -10.43 -1.94 -2.91
CA HIS A 153 -9.62 -2.50 -3.98
C HIS A 153 -10.52 -3.19 -4.98
N ASN A 154 -10.42 -2.84 -6.25
CA ASN A 154 -11.18 -3.48 -7.30
C ASN A 154 -10.38 -3.58 -8.60
N TYR A 155 -10.37 -4.76 -9.19
CA TYR A 155 -9.58 -5.04 -10.38
C TYR A 155 -10.44 -5.65 -11.50
N PRO A 156 -10.16 -5.31 -12.76
CA PRO A 156 -9.21 -4.30 -13.21
C PRO A 156 -9.76 -2.87 -13.10
N PHE A 157 -11.07 -2.67 -13.09
CA PHE A 157 -11.69 -1.36 -13.14
C PHE A 157 -11.81 -0.74 -11.75
N PRO A 158 -11.56 0.58 -11.62
CA PRO A 158 -11.82 1.27 -10.36
C PRO A 158 -13.30 1.20 -10.02
N ALA A 159 -13.61 0.74 -8.81
CA ALA A 159 -14.99 0.72 -8.30
C ALA A 159 -15.01 0.92 -6.78
N MET A 160 -15.96 1.73 -6.33
CA MET A 160 -16.22 1.93 -4.91
C MET A 160 -17.50 1.16 -4.55
N PHE A 161 -17.35 -0.05 -4.05
CA PHE A 161 -18.47 -0.94 -3.72
C PHE A 161 -18.88 -0.86 -2.23
N GLN A 162 -18.01 -0.30 -1.39
CA GLN A 162 -18.30 0.00 0.01
C GLN A 162 -18.14 1.48 0.27
N TRP A 163 -19.07 2.08 1.00
CA TRP A 163 -19.09 3.50 1.30
C TRP A 163 -19.52 3.76 2.74
N ASP A 164 -18.81 4.65 3.42
CA ASP A 164 -19.23 5.18 4.72
C ASP A 164 -19.13 6.71 4.70
N PRO A 165 -20.23 7.45 4.93
CA PRO A 165 -20.23 8.92 4.91
C PRO A 165 -19.43 9.55 6.06
N LYS A 166 -19.05 8.79 7.07
CA LYS A 166 -18.22 9.26 8.19
C LYS A 166 -16.72 9.15 7.92
N MET A 167 -16.33 8.47 6.85
CA MET A 167 -14.93 8.17 6.53
C MET A 167 -14.51 8.83 5.21
N ILE A 168 -13.21 8.96 5.02
CA ILE A 168 -12.61 9.27 3.73
C ILE A 168 -12.70 8.00 2.88
N ASN A 169 -13.49 8.04 1.81
CA ASN A 169 -13.68 6.88 0.95
C ASN A 169 -12.73 6.97 -0.25
N VAL A 170 -11.95 5.93 -0.47
CA VAL A 170 -10.95 5.87 -1.54
C VAL A 170 -11.04 4.56 -2.31
N VAL A 171 -10.54 4.56 -3.54
CA VAL A 171 -10.18 3.36 -4.30
C VAL A 171 -8.65 3.32 -4.28
N GLY A 172 -8.08 2.56 -3.34
CA GLY A 172 -6.65 2.52 -3.11
C GLY A 172 -5.88 1.66 -4.09
N GLU A 173 -6.55 0.66 -4.67
CA GLU A 173 -5.92 -0.16 -5.71
C GLU A 173 -6.92 -0.53 -6.82
N TYR A 174 -6.45 -0.43 -8.07
CA TYR A 174 -7.16 -0.87 -9.27
C TYR A 174 -6.16 -1.09 -10.41
N GLY A 175 -6.62 -1.54 -11.57
CA GLY A 175 -5.77 -1.76 -12.73
C GLY A 175 -5.12 -3.14 -12.73
N GLY A 176 -3.84 -3.21 -12.47
CA GLY A 176 -3.08 -4.45 -12.58
C GLY A 176 -2.97 -4.92 -14.03
N ILE A 177 -2.73 -3.97 -14.94
CA ILE A 177 -2.60 -4.20 -16.39
C ILE A 177 -1.21 -4.78 -16.67
N GLY A 178 -1.16 -5.96 -17.27
CA GLY A 178 0.07 -6.64 -17.67
C GLY A 178 0.38 -6.43 -19.15
N LEU A 179 1.61 -6.04 -19.44
CA LEU A 179 2.18 -5.99 -20.79
C LEU A 179 3.59 -6.59 -20.75
N PRO A 180 3.80 -7.78 -21.34
CA PRO A 180 5.14 -8.33 -21.46
C PRO A 180 5.96 -7.56 -22.50
N LEU A 181 7.03 -6.93 -22.06
CA LEU A 181 7.98 -6.26 -22.94
C LEU A 181 9.30 -7.04 -23.00
N GLU A 182 9.74 -7.39 -24.19
CA GLU A 182 11.02 -8.08 -24.40
C GLU A 182 12.17 -7.28 -23.79
N GLY A 183 13.07 -7.94 -23.10
CA GLY A 183 14.19 -7.31 -22.39
C GLY A 183 13.84 -6.70 -21.02
N HIS A 184 12.57 -6.69 -20.61
CA HIS A 184 12.10 -6.16 -19.33
C HIS A 184 11.41 -7.20 -18.44
N LEU A 185 11.55 -8.47 -18.75
CA LEU A 185 10.94 -9.57 -17.99
C LEU A 185 12.00 -10.35 -17.22
N TRP A 186 11.75 -10.59 -15.94
CA TRP A 186 12.53 -11.53 -15.12
C TRP A 186 12.41 -12.96 -15.62
N GLN A 187 11.21 -13.35 -16.02
CA GLN A 187 10.87 -14.64 -16.58
C GLN A 187 10.15 -14.42 -17.90
N PRO A 188 10.80 -14.65 -19.04
CA PRO A 188 10.21 -14.39 -20.36
C PRO A 188 8.89 -15.13 -20.60
N ASP A 189 8.72 -16.32 -19.98
CA ASP A 189 7.54 -17.18 -20.14
C ASP A 189 6.42 -16.85 -19.15
N ARG A 190 6.63 -15.90 -18.26
CA ARG A 190 5.65 -15.52 -17.23
C ARG A 190 5.55 -14.02 -17.10
N ASN A 191 4.35 -13.51 -17.31
CA ASN A 191 3.97 -12.13 -17.01
C ASN A 191 2.78 -12.15 -16.08
N TRP A 192 2.70 -11.15 -15.20
CA TRP A 192 1.60 -10.99 -14.26
C TRP A 192 0.72 -9.81 -14.67
N GLY A 193 -0.57 -9.94 -14.42
CA GLY A 193 -1.57 -8.88 -14.53
C GLY A 193 -2.96 -9.49 -14.33
N TYR A 194 -3.88 -8.73 -13.76
CA TYR A 194 -5.29 -9.13 -13.69
C TYR A 194 -5.92 -9.18 -15.08
N VAL A 195 -5.46 -8.29 -15.98
CA VAL A 195 -5.69 -8.35 -17.42
C VAL A 195 -4.36 -8.23 -18.13
N GLN A 196 -4.25 -8.86 -19.29
CA GLN A 196 -3.01 -8.87 -20.06
C GLN A 196 -3.27 -8.44 -21.50
N TYR A 197 -2.39 -7.59 -22.00
CA TYR A 197 -2.40 -7.07 -23.36
C TYR A 197 -1.13 -7.47 -24.10
N LYS A 198 -1.20 -7.42 -25.42
CA LYS A 198 -0.10 -7.82 -26.31
C LYS A 198 0.62 -6.63 -26.95
N ASN A 199 0.06 -5.46 -26.87
CA ASN A 199 0.62 -4.25 -27.46
C ASN A 199 0.34 -3.03 -26.57
N SER A 200 1.11 -1.99 -26.78
CA SER A 200 1.07 -0.76 -26.00
C SER A 200 -0.19 0.07 -26.23
N ASP A 201 -0.77 0.01 -27.44
CA ASP A 201 -1.95 0.81 -27.77
C ASP A 201 -3.18 0.35 -26.97
N ASP A 202 -3.35 -0.97 -26.82
CA ASP A 202 -4.43 -1.53 -25.98
C ASP A 202 -4.24 -1.14 -24.51
N VAL A 203 -2.99 -1.19 -24.00
CA VAL A 203 -2.70 -0.76 -22.62
C VAL A 203 -2.98 0.72 -22.45
N PHE A 204 -2.59 1.57 -23.41
CA PHE A 204 -2.83 3.00 -23.36
C PHE A 204 -4.34 3.31 -23.33
N ASN A 205 -5.09 2.68 -24.21
CA ASN A 205 -6.55 2.85 -24.27
C ASN A 205 -7.22 2.43 -22.96
N GLU A 206 -6.79 1.28 -22.39
CA GLU A 206 -7.36 0.81 -21.14
C GLU A 206 -6.98 1.70 -19.95
N TYR A 207 -5.73 2.15 -19.90
CA TYR A 207 -5.31 3.11 -18.88
C TYR A 207 -6.10 4.41 -18.96
N ALA A 208 -6.36 4.92 -20.17
CA ALA A 208 -7.18 6.11 -20.36
C ALA A 208 -8.66 5.91 -19.94
N ASN A 209 -9.17 4.67 -20.01
CA ASN A 209 -10.51 4.34 -19.52
C ASN A 209 -10.60 4.31 -17.99
N PHE A 210 -9.47 4.12 -17.29
CA PHE A 210 -9.45 4.11 -15.82
C PHE A 210 -9.34 5.52 -15.23
N ALA A 211 -8.80 6.47 -15.99
CA ALA A 211 -8.60 7.85 -15.57
C ALA A 211 -9.86 8.72 -15.82
#